data_94e37fd07635da6e80b7942bd5d11d71
#
_entry.id   94e37fd07635da6e80b7942bd5d11d71
#
_cell.length_a   1.000
_cell.length_b   1.000
_cell.length_c   1.000
_cell.angle_alpha   90.00
_cell.angle_beta   90.00
_cell.angle_gamma   90.00
#
_symmetry.space_group_name_H-M   'P 1'
#
loop_
_entity.id
_entity.type
_entity.pdbx_description
1 polymer ?
#
loop_
_entity_poly.entity_id
_entity_poly.type
_entity_poly.pdbx_seq_one_letter_code
_entity_poly.pdbx_strand_id
1 'polypeptide(L)'
;MDADVIVVGAGLAGLVATHELTSRGKKVLLVDQENEANLGGQAFWSFGGLFLVDSPEQRRLGVKDSLDLAWNDWSGSAQFDRLDDEDSWAVRWAHAYVDFAAGEKRSWLLGHGIKFLPTVGWAERGDLRADGHGNSVPRFHVAWGTGTGVVEPFVNSALSAAERGLVTFRHRHRVDELLIADGAVTGVRGAVLAPDNAPRGAPSNRDTLGEFEFHAQAVILTTGGIGANHDIVRQYWPQRLGTPPRSMITGVPAYVDGRMLDIAADSGVRTVNRDRMWHYTEGVQNWDPIWPAHAIRILPGPSSIWFDALGRRLPQPYLPGYDTLGTLRYLRTTPEIAGYDHSWFVLTQKIIEREFALSGSEQNPDITSKDRAGFLKERLLTKGAPAPVEAFKRHGADFVVADRLDELVAKMNALTDEPLLDAGHLRAQIEARDLQMANPYSKDAQVQGIRNSRRYIGDRIGRTAAPHRILDPAAGPLIGVKLHILTRKTLGGIQTDLSSRAIGVDGRPIDGLYAAGEVAGFGGGGVHGYNALEGTFLGGCLFSGRAAGRAAATAL
;
A
#
# COMPACT_ATOMS: atom_id res chain seq x y z
N MET A 1 -32.88 -9.55 -16.32
CA MET A 1 -31.52 -9.59 -15.76
C MET A 1 -30.54 -9.13 -16.81
N ASP A 2 -29.64 -8.23 -16.45
CA ASP A 2 -28.68 -7.63 -17.39
C ASP A 2 -27.42 -8.50 -17.55
N ALA A 3 -27.10 -9.30 -16.51
CA ALA A 3 -26.02 -10.28 -16.47
C ALA A 3 -26.29 -11.35 -15.41
N ASP A 4 -25.45 -12.38 -15.33
CA ASP A 4 -25.48 -13.34 -14.22
C ASP A 4 -24.93 -12.67 -12.94
N VAL A 5 -23.84 -11.88 -13.07
CA VAL A 5 -23.20 -11.18 -11.97
C VAL A 5 -22.88 -9.74 -12.35
N ILE A 6 -23.16 -8.80 -11.42
CA ILE A 6 -22.65 -7.44 -11.49
C ILE A 6 -21.37 -7.35 -10.62
N VAL A 7 -20.27 -6.86 -11.19
CA VAL A 7 -19.05 -6.53 -10.46
C VAL A 7 -18.94 -5.00 -10.39
N VAL A 8 -18.92 -4.44 -9.19
CA VAL A 8 -18.81 -3.00 -8.95
C VAL A 8 -17.38 -2.63 -8.62
N GLY A 9 -16.72 -1.92 -9.54
CA GLY A 9 -15.32 -1.53 -9.44
C GLY A 9 -14.39 -2.38 -10.31
N ALA A 10 -13.75 -1.76 -11.30
CA ALA A 10 -12.81 -2.38 -12.23
C ALA A 10 -11.35 -2.35 -11.72
N GLY A 11 -11.16 -2.36 -10.40
CA GLY A 11 -9.87 -2.53 -9.76
C GLY A 11 -9.39 -3.99 -9.81
N LEU A 12 -8.20 -4.27 -9.24
CA LEU A 12 -7.58 -5.61 -9.30
C LEU A 12 -8.51 -6.73 -8.79
N ALA A 13 -9.18 -6.53 -7.65
CA ALA A 13 -10.07 -7.55 -7.09
C ALA A 13 -11.27 -7.83 -8.01
N GLY A 14 -11.87 -6.78 -8.60
CA GLY A 14 -12.99 -6.91 -9.54
C GLY A 14 -12.59 -7.61 -10.84
N LEU A 15 -11.42 -7.29 -11.38
CA LEU A 15 -10.89 -7.93 -12.59
C LEU A 15 -10.56 -9.42 -12.34
N VAL A 16 -10.03 -9.77 -11.17
CA VAL A 16 -9.79 -11.18 -10.79
C VAL A 16 -11.11 -11.93 -10.62
N ALA A 17 -12.10 -11.33 -9.95
CA ALA A 17 -13.43 -11.93 -9.83
C ALA A 17 -14.08 -12.13 -11.20
N THR A 18 -13.99 -11.14 -12.10
CA THR A 18 -14.46 -11.22 -13.48
C THR A 18 -13.78 -12.37 -14.25
N HIS A 19 -12.46 -12.52 -14.10
CA HIS A 19 -11.71 -13.63 -14.68
C HIS A 19 -12.24 -15.00 -14.23
N GLU A 20 -12.43 -15.17 -12.91
CA GLU A 20 -12.93 -16.44 -12.34
C GLU A 20 -14.37 -16.75 -12.78
N LEU A 21 -15.22 -15.73 -12.91
CA LEU A 21 -16.59 -15.87 -13.42
C LEU A 21 -16.62 -16.27 -14.90
N THR A 22 -15.92 -15.51 -15.75
CA THR A 22 -15.96 -15.71 -17.20
C THR A 22 -15.25 -16.99 -17.64
N SER A 23 -14.24 -17.46 -16.89
CA SER A 23 -13.62 -18.77 -17.11
C SER A 23 -14.58 -19.95 -16.84
N ARG A 24 -15.71 -19.69 -16.15
CA ARG A 24 -16.81 -20.64 -15.89
C ARG A 24 -18.06 -20.33 -16.70
N GLY A 25 -17.93 -19.48 -17.74
CA GLY A 25 -19.00 -19.17 -18.68
C GLY A 25 -20.05 -18.19 -18.18
N LYS A 26 -19.86 -17.55 -17.01
CA LYS A 26 -20.82 -16.59 -16.46
C LYS A 26 -20.70 -15.24 -17.19
N LYS A 27 -21.83 -14.60 -17.43
CA LYS A 27 -21.90 -13.24 -17.99
C LYS A 27 -21.76 -12.21 -16.89
N VAL A 28 -20.86 -11.26 -17.08
CA VAL A 28 -20.52 -10.22 -16.11
C VAL A 28 -20.84 -8.83 -16.65
N LEU A 29 -21.56 -8.04 -15.87
CA LEU A 29 -21.66 -6.61 -16.04
C LEU A 29 -20.67 -5.92 -15.10
N LEU A 30 -19.59 -5.35 -15.65
CA LEU A 30 -18.55 -4.68 -14.89
C LEU A 30 -18.81 -3.18 -14.89
N VAL A 31 -19.16 -2.64 -13.74
CA VAL A 31 -19.58 -1.25 -13.52
C VAL A 31 -18.49 -0.46 -12.84
N ASP A 32 -18.10 0.68 -13.40
CA ASP A 32 -17.10 1.58 -12.78
C ASP A 32 -17.47 3.05 -13.00
N GLN A 33 -17.22 3.88 -11.97
CA GLN A 33 -17.45 5.33 -12.06
C GLN A 33 -16.42 6.04 -12.94
N GLU A 34 -15.26 5.44 -13.16
CA GLU A 34 -14.20 6.00 -14.00
C GLU A 34 -14.32 5.56 -15.46
N ASN A 35 -13.53 6.21 -16.33
CA ASN A 35 -13.40 5.84 -17.73
C ASN A 35 -12.51 4.59 -17.90
N GLU A 36 -12.44 4.04 -19.11
CA GLU A 36 -11.67 2.83 -19.43
C GLU A 36 -10.16 2.97 -19.17
N ALA A 37 -9.61 4.19 -19.22
CA ALA A 37 -8.21 4.42 -18.92
C ALA A 37 -7.85 4.00 -17.48
N ASN A 38 -8.82 3.91 -16.56
CA ASN A 38 -8.60 3.56 -15.15
C ASN A 38 -8.76 2.07 -14.84
N LEU A 39 -8.93 1.18 -15.84
CA LEU A 39 -8.95 -0.28 -15.63
C LEU A 39 -7.73 -0.74 -14.83
N GLY A 40 -7.98 -1.51 -13.74
CA GLY A 40 -6.96 -1.92 -12.78
C GLY A 40 -6.93 -1.08 -11.51
N GLY A 41 -7.61 0.09 -11.50
CA GLY A 41 -7.79 0.94 -10.33
C GLY A 41 -6.46 1.37 -9.69
N GLN A 42 -6.47 1.55 -8.37
CA GLN A 42 -5.28 1.97 -7.63
C GLN A 42 -4.12 0.96 -7.65
N ALA A 43 -4.38 -0.31 -7.96
CA ALA A 43 -3.34 -1.34 -8.02
C ALA A 43 -2.34 -1.09 -9.16
N PHE A 44 -2.75 -0.41 -10.23
CA PHE A 44 -1.87 0.04 -11.31
C PHE A 44 -0.70 0.88 -10.81
N TRP A 45 -0.94 1.76 -9.84
CA TRP A 45 0.03 2.69 -9.27
C TRP A 45 0.93 2.05 -8.20
N SER A 46 0.81 0.74 -7.97
CA SER A 46 1.61 0.05 -6.96
C SER A 46 3.05 -0.21 -7.44
N PHE A 47 4.00 -0.27 -6.50
CA PHE A 47 5.35 -0.79 -6.73
C PHE A 47 5.37 -2.28 -7.14
N GLY A 48 4.25 -3.00 -6.95
CA GLY A 48 4.09 -4.37 -7.41
C GLY A 48 4.65 -5.44 -6.47
N GLY A 49 4.80 -5.12 -5.19
CA GLY A 49 5.29 -6.09 -4.20
C GLY A 49 4.23 -7.12 -3.82
N LEU A 50 4.64 -8.39 -3.76
CA LEU A 50 3.82 -9.53 -3.37
C LEU A 50 4.49 -10.35 -2.28
N PHE A 51 3.72 -10.68 -1.24
CA PHE A 51 4.12 -11.52 -0.12
C PHE A 51 4.08 -13.00 -0.55
N LEU A 52 5.22 -13.69 -0.52
CA LEU A 52 5.35 -15.12 -0.75
C LEU A 52 6.18 -15.73 0.38
N VAL A 53 5.87 -16.96 0.76
CA VAL A 53 6.51 -17.71 1.83
C VAL A 53 7.28 -18.89 1.26
N ASP A 54 8.52 -19.07 1.72
CA ASP A 54 9.42 -20.15 1.31
C ASP A 54 9.54 -20.32 -0.23
N SER A 55 9.65 -19.18 -0.92
CA SER A 55 9.74 -19.16 -2.37
C SER A 55 11.11 -19.68 -2.88
N PRO A 56 11.18 -20.16 -4.14
CA PRO A 56 12.46 -20.51 -4.76
C PRO A 56 13.44 -19.33 -4.79
N GLU A 57 12.94 -18.10 -4.91
CA GLU A 57 13.74 -16.86 -4.86
C GLU A 57 14.38 -16.66 -3.48
N GLN A 58 13.60 -16.85 -2.39
CA GLN A 58 14.11 -16.80 -1.02
C GLN A 58 15.18 -17.87 -0.79
N ARG A 59 14.90 -19.13 -1.12
CA ARG A 59 15.85 -20.24 -0.96
C ARG A 59 17.17 -20.00 -1.70
N ARG A 60 17.12 -19.46 -2.93
CA ARG A 60 18.31 -19.11 -3.73
C ARG A 60 19.16 -18.02 -3.09
N LEU A 61 18.54 -17.10 -2.35
CA LEU A 61 19.20 -16.03 -1.61
C LEU A 61 19.63 -16.44 -0.19
N GLY A 62 19.48 -17.73 0.16
CA GLY A 62 19.84 -18.24 1.48
C GLY A 62 18.85 -17.88 2.59
N VAL A 63 17.66 -17.41 2.24
CA VAL A 63 16.58 -17.10 3.20
C VAL A 63 15.85 -18.42 3.52
N LYS A 64 15.79 -18.73 4.81
CA LYS A 64 14.99 -19.85 5.35
C LYS A 64 13.68 -19.29 5.85
N ASP A 65 12.59 -19.76 5.28
CA ASP A 65 11.23 -19.36 5.64
C ASP A 65 10.33 -20.58 5.82
N SER A 66 9.20 -20.42 6.49
CA SER A 66 8.21 -21.48 6.69
C SER A 66 6.81 -20.90 6.92
N LEU A 67 5.80 -21.73 6.77
CA LEU A 67 4.42 -21.41 7.11
C LEU A 67 4.29 -20.92 8.56
N ASP A 68 4.88 -21.66 9.51
CA ASP A 68 4.81 -21.34 10.94
C ASP A 68 5.46 -19.99 11.24
N LEU A 69 6.64 -19.72 10.65
CA LEU A 69 7.31 -18.43 10.81
C LEU A 69 6.49 -17.28 10.22
N ALA A 70 5.90 -17.50 9.05
CA ALA A 70 5.04 -16.51 8.41
C ALA A 70 3.77 -16.25 9.21
N TRP A 71 3.18 -17.28 9.82
CA TRP A 71 2.02 -17.14 10.69
C TRP A 71 2.38 -16.38 11.99
N ASN A 72 3.53 -16.67 12.60
CA ASN A 72 4.00 -15.92 13.76
C ASN A 72 4.18 -14.44 13.46
N ASP A 73 4.81 -14.11 12.32
CA ASP A 73 4.98 -12.73 11.87
C ASP A 73 3.64 -12.05 11.60
N TRP A 74 2.70 -12.78 10.97
CA TRP A 74 1.35 -12.26 10.74
C TRP A 74 0.61 -11.96 12.03
N SER A 75 0.59 -12.91 12.96
CA SER A 75 -0.10 -12.77 14.25
C SER A 75 0.48 -11.63 15.08
N GLY A 76 1.82 -11.53 15.14
CA GLY A 76 2.52 -10.44 15.82
C GLY A 76 2.24 -9.07 15.20
N SER A 77 2.05 -9.01 13.88
CA SER A 77 1.68 -7.78 13.18
C SER A 77 0.21 -7.44 13.35
N ALA A 78 -0.68 -8.38 13.12
CA ALA A 78 -2.12 -8.18 13.11
C ALA A 78 -2.67 -7.82 14.50
N GLN A 79 -2.17 -8.47 15.56
CA GLN A 79 -2.59 -8.21 16.95
C GLN A 79 -4.12 -8.22 17.11
N PHE A 80 -4.80 -9.24 16.56
CA PHE A 80 -6.24 -9.39 16.65
C PHE A 80 -6.71 -9.42 18.11
N ASP A 81 -7.67 -8.59 18.47
CA ASP A 81 -8.18 -8.43 19.83
C ASP A 81 -9.72 -8.46 19.95
N ARG A 82 -10.42 -8.61 18.80
CA ARG A 82 -11.89 -8.67 18.70
C ARG A 82 -12.36 -10.01 18.15
N LEU A 83 -11.76 -11.12 18.67
CA LEU A 83 -11.87 -12.47 18.10
C LEU A 83 -13.30 -13.02 18.04
N ASP A 84 -14.13 -12.72 19.04
CA ASP A 84 -15.52 -13.17 19.12
C ASP A 84 -16.50 -12.24 18.40
N ASP A 85 -16.00 -11.18 17.76
CA ASP A 85 -16.81 -10.16 17.10
C ASP A 85 -16.22 -9.74 15.75
N GLU A 86 -15.61 -8.54 15.66
CA GLU A 86 -15.14 -7.94 14.39
C GLU A 86 -14.01 -8.73 13.73
N ASP A 87 -13.14 -9.41 14.51
CA ASP A 87 -12.01 -10.18 14.00
C ASP A 87 -12.33 -11.65 13.71
N SER A 88 -13.53 -12.11 14.01
CA SER A 88 -13.91 -13.53 13.90
C SER A 88 -13.66 -14.12 12.50
N TRP A 89 -13.96 -13.38 11.44
CA TRP A 89 -13.67 -13.76 10.07
C TRP A 89 -12.27 -13.33 9.62
N ALA A 90 -11.78 -12.19 10.10
CA ALA A 90 -10.46 -11.67 9.76
C ALA A 90 -9.32 -12.67 10.04
N VAL A 91 -9.34 -13.33 11.21
CA VAL A 91 -8.36 -14.37 11.58
C VAL A 91 -8.43 -15.58 10.64
N ARG A 92 -9.63 -16.04 10.28
CA ARG A 92 -9.82 -17.16 9.35
C ARG A 92 -9.27 -16.82 7.96
N TRP A 93 -9.52 -15.59 7.49
CA TRP A 93 -8.96 -15.10 6.23
C TRP A 93 -7.44 -14.98 6.29
N ALA A 94 -6.87 -14.56 7.42
CA ALA A 94 -5.43 -14.46 7.61
C ALA A 94 -4.76 -15.83 7.49
N HIS A 95 -5.28 -16.85 8.16
CA HIS A 95 -4.80 -18.23 8.01
C HIS A 95 -4.87 -18.69 6.55
N ALA A 96 -6.05 -18.56 5.92
CA ALA A 96 -6.24 -18.99 4.53
C ALA A 96 -5.30 -18.23 3.56
N TYR A 97 -5.02 -16.95 3.84
CA TYR A 97 -4.10 -16.16 3.02
C TYR A 97 -2.64 -16.61 3.19
N VAL A 98 -2.20 -16.88 4.41
CA VAL A 98 -0.82 -17.36 4.68
C VAL A 98 -0.63 -18.74 4.06
N ASP A 99 -1.61 -19.64 4.16
CA ASP A 99 -1.62 -20.94 3.47
C ASP A 99 -1.51 -20.76 1.94
N PHE A 100 -2.30 -19.87 1.37
CA PHE A 100 -2.23 -19.54 -0.06
C PHE A 100 -0.85 -19.00 -0.45
N ALA A 101 -0.26 -18.11 0.37
CA ALA A 101 1.05 -17.50 0.11
C ALA A 101 2.21 -18.50 0.20
N ALA A 102 2.11 -19.50 1.06
CA ALA A 102 3.08 -20.58 1.19
C ALA A 102 2.85 -21.71 0.15
N GLY A 103 1.62 -21.85 -0.34
CA GLY A 103 1.18 -22.90 -1.25
C GLY A 103 1.13 -22.46 -2.71
N GLU A 104 -0.09 -22.40 -3.24
CA GLU A 104 -0.32 -22.26 -4.68
C GLU A 104 -0.14 -20.86 -5.26
N LYS A 105 -0.08 -19.80 -4.42
CA LYS A 105 -0.07 -18.41 -4.89
C LYS A 105 0.96 -18.13 -5.97
N ARG A 106 2.21 -18.57 -5.74
CA ARG A 106 3.29 -18.31 -6.70
C ARG A 106 3.04 -18.99 -8.04
N SER A 107 2.68 -20.28 -8.04
CA SER A 107 2.39 -21.05 -9.27
C SER A 107 1.18 -20.49 -10.01
N TRP A 108 0.14 -20.09 -9.28
CA TRP A 108 -1.04 -19.45 -9.85
C TRP A 108 -0.70 -18.13 -10.54
N LEU A 109 0.12 -17.27 -9.90
CA LEU A 109 0.58 -16.00 -10.49
C LEU A 109 1.42 -16.23 -11.74
N LEU A 110 2.34 -17.19 -11.71
CA LEU A 110 3.13 -17.55 -12.90
C LEU A 110 2.25 -18.09 -14.05
N GLY A 111 1.20 -18.87 -13.72
CA GLY A 111 0.20 -19.34 -14.69
C GLY A 111 -0.54 -18.20 -15.40
N HIS A 112 -0.69 -17.05 -14.74
CA HIS A 112 -1.23 -15.83 -15.35
C HIS A 112 -0.14 -14.94 -16.02
N GLY A 113 1.10 -15.42 -16.14
CA GLY A 113 2.19 -14.69 -16.79
C GLY A 113 2.89 -13.65 -15.92
N ILE A 114 2.52 -13.51 -14.64
CA ILE A 114 3.17 -12.59 -13.70
C ILE A 114 4.54 -13.17 -13.33
N LYS A 115 5.61 -12.40 -13.58
CA LYS A 115 6.99 -12.78 -13.28
C LYS A 115 7.53 -11.90 -12.18
N PHE A 116 8.56 -12.38 -11.48
CA PHE A 116 9.19 -11.65 -10.38
C PHE A 116 10.63 -11.25 -10.72
N LEU A 117 11.09 -10.17 -10.08
CA LEU A 117 12.52 -9.88 -10.02
C LEU A 117 13.22 -11.01 -9.24
N PRO A 118 14.49 -11.29 -9.55
CA PRO A 118 15.23 -12.39 -8.90
C PRO A 118 15.60 -12.10 -7.45
N THR A 119 15.33 -10.89 -6.96
CA THR A 119 15.63 -10.42 -5.61
C THR A 119 14.38 -10.40 -4.75
N VAL A 120 14.55 -10.74 -3.47
CA VAL A 120 13.52 -10.63 -2.44
C VAL A 120 13.98 -9.58 -1.44
N GLY A 121 13.12 -8.68 -1.04
CA GLY A 121 13.49 -7.57 -0.17
C GLY A 121 12.57 -7.39 1.03
N TRP A 122 12.77 -6.25 1.64
CA TRP A 122 11.94 -5.67 2.67
C TRP A 122 11.28 -4.42 2.11
N ALA A 123 9.99 -4.22 2.37
CA ALA A 123 9.40 -2.91 2.30
C ALA A 123 9.46 -2.24 3.69
N GLU A 124 9.17 -3.03 4.73
CA GLU A 124 9.39 -2.69 6.14
C GLU A 124 9.92 -3.90 6.89
N ARG A 125 10.71 -3.62 7.96
CA ARG A 125 11.25 -4.67 8.83
C ARG A 125 10.39 -4.91 10.06
N GLY A 126 9.53 -3.93 10.41
CA GLY A 126 8.72 -3.94 11.62
C GLY A 126 9.44 -3.37 12.84
N ASP A 127 8.93 -3.68 14.02
CA ASP A 127 9.54 -3.25 15.28
C ASP A 127 10.73 -4.15 15.69
N LEU A 128 11.32 -3.90 16.85
CA LEU A 128 12.49 -4.64 17.34
C LEU A 128 12.12 -5.82 18.26
N ARG A 129 10.83 -6.17 18.38
CA ARG A 129 10.36 -7.29 19.21
C ARG A 129 10.25 -8.57 18.39
N ALA A 130 10.58 -9.70 18.99
CA ALA A 130 10.49 -10.99 18.32
C ALA A 130 9.05 -11.46 18.05
N ASP A 131 8.10 -10.96 18.86
CA ASP A 131 6.66 -11.24 18.79
C ASP A 131 5.83 -10.03 18.34
N GLY A 132 6.51 -8.99 17.85
CA GLY A 132 5.89 -7.73 17.44
C GLY A 132 5.59 -7.68 15.95
N HIS A 133 5.35 -6.44 15.49
CA HIS A 133 5.10 -6.18 14.08
C HIS A 133 6.35 -6.38 13.23
N GLY A 134 6.21 -7.10 12.13
CA GLY A 134 7.19 -7.18 11.05
C GLY A 134 7.50 -8.59 10.56
N ASN A 135 8.17 -8.65 9.44
CA ASN A 135 8.66 -9.90 8.87
C ASN A 135 10.00 -10.30 9.51
N SER A 136 10.11 -11.54 10.00
CA SER A 136 11.38 -12.12 10.48
C SER A 136 12.40 -12.33 9.36
N VAL A 137 11.92 -12.52 8.13
CA VAL A 137 12.72 -12.72 6.92
C VAL A 137 12.17 -11.90 5.75
N PRO A 138 12.97 -11.58 4.73
CA PRO A 138 12.47 -10.84 3.57
C PRO A 138 11.46 -11.70 2.79
N ARG A 139 10.24 -11.13 2.56
CA ARG A 139 9.14 -11.78 1.83
C ARG A 139 8.56 -10.93 0.70
N PHE A 140 9.11 -9.74 0.49
CA PHE A 140 8.61 -8.80 -0.50
C PHE A 140 9.21 -9.10 -1.88
N HIS A 141 8.39 -9.72 -2.76
CA HIS A 141 8.75 -10.08 -4.13
C HIS A 141 8.16 -9.05 -5.08
N VAL A 142 9.00 -8.34 -5.82
CA VAL A 142 8.55 -7.32 -6.77
C VAL A 142 8.19 -7.98 -8.10
N ALA A 143 6.96 -7.75 -8.56
CA ALA A 143 6.51 -8.19 -9.88
C ALA A 143 7.25 -7.43 -10.99
N TRP A 144 7.67 -8.13 -12.02
CA TRP A 144 8.21 -7.54 -13.24
C TRP A 144 7.10 -6.80 -13.98
N GLY A 145 7.26 -5.50 -14.13
CA GLY A 145 6.21 -4.60 -14.59
C GLY A 145 5.49 -3.86 -13.45
N THR A 146 5.94 -4.00 -12.21
CA THR A 146 5.35 -3.34 -11.02
C THR A 146 3.85 -3.66 -10.85
N GLY A 147 3.04 -2.72 -10.36
CA GLY A 147 1.58 -2.86 -10.28
C GLY A 147 0.92 -3.10 -11.62
N THR A 148 1.45 -2.48 -12.68
CA THR A 148 0.96 -2.68 -14.05
C THR A 148 1.11 -4.13 -14.49
N GLY A 149 2.26 -4.75 -14.16
CA GLY A 149 2.52 -6.17 -14.49
C GLY A 149 1.64 -7.15 -13.72
N VAL A 150 1.10 -6.75 -12.57
CA VAL A 150 0.13 -7.55 -11.78
C VAL A 150 -1.28 -7.41 -12.35
N VAL A 151 -1.66 -6.21 -12.78
CA VAL A 151 -3.01 -5.88 -13.26
C VAL A 151 -3.25 -6.35 -14.70
N GLU A 152 -2.27 -6.19 -15.57
CA GLU A 152 -2.36 -6.41 -17.03
C GLU A 152 -2.95 -7.78 -17.42
N PRO A 153 -2.57 -8.92 -16.83
CA PRO A 153 -3.15 -10.21 -17.21
C PRO A 153 -4.66 -10.28 -17.00
N PHE A 154 -5.18 -9.64 -15.98
CA PHE A 154 -6.60 -9.64 -15.64
C PHE A 154 -7.38 -8.61 -16.46
N VAL A 155 -6.78 -7.47 -16.80
CA VAL A 155 -7.35 -6.52 -17.79
C VAL A 155 -7.49 -7.20 -19.13
N ASN A 156 -6.43 -7.83 -19.64
CA ASN A 156 -6.46 -8.54 -20.93
C ASN A 156 -7.49 -9.69 -20.93
N SER A 157 -7.62 -10.40 -19.80
CA SER A 157 -8.64 -11.44 -19.64
C SER A 157 -10.06 -10.87 -19.74
N ALA A 158 -10.33 -9.73 -19.07
CA ALA A 158 -11.65 -9.10 -19.12
C ALA A 158 -11.98 -8.54 -20.50
N LEU A 159 -11.01 -7.90 -21.19
CA LEU A 159 -11.17 -7.41 -22.57
C LEU A 159 -11.45 -8.56 -23.55
N SER A 160 -10.68 -9.65 -23.48
CA SER A 160 -10.91 -10.84 -24.29
C SER A 160 -12.26 -11.51 -23.98
N ALA A 161 -12.71 -11.48 -22.73
CA ALA A 161 -14.04 -11.97 -22.38
C ALA A 161 -15.17 -11.07 -22.93
N ALA A 162 -14.92 -9.76 -23.03
CA ALA A 162 -15.86 -8.83 -23.67
C ALA A 162 -16.01 -9.10 -25.18
N GLU A 163 -14.91 -9.38 -25.87
CA GLU A 163 -14.95 -9.79 -27.29
C GLU A 163 -15.78 -11.07 -27.51
N ARG A 164 -15.82 -11.96 -26.50
CA ARG A 164 -16.65 -13.18 -26.53
C ARG A 164 -18.08 -12.98 -26.03
N GLY A 165 -18.47 -11.74 -25.68
CA GLY A 165 -19.80 -11.42 -25.16
C GLY A 165 -20.06 -11.89 -23.71
N LEU A 166 -19.01 -12.21 -22.94
CA LEU A 166 -19.10 -12.61 -21.54
C LEU A 166 -18.92 -11.44 -20.56
N VAL A 167 -18.36 -10.31 -21.00
CA VAL A 167 -18.23 -9.11 -20.17
C VAL A 167 -18.86 -7.93 -20.91
N THR A 168 -19.68 -7.17 -20.21
CA THR A 168 -20.16 -5.86 -20.64
C THR A 168 -19.60 -4.81 -19.69
N PHE A 169 -18.79 -3.88 -20.19
CA PHE A 169 -18.31 -2.75 -19.41
C PHE A 169 -19.34 -1.62 -19.36
N ARG A 170 -19.52 -1.05 -18.18
CA ARG A 170 -20.29 0.17 -17.92
C ARG A 170 -19.41 1.17 -17.21
N HIS A 171 -18.55 1.83 -17.98
CA HIS A 171 -17.76 2.96 -17.50
C HIS A 171 -18.64 4.18 -17.27
N ARG A 172 -18.21 5.09 -16.41
CA ARG A 172 -18.93 6.31 -16.04
C ARG A 172 -20.31 6.03 -15.42
N HIS A 173 -20.44 4.89 -14.76
CA HIS A 173 -21.63 4.51 -14.00
C HIS A 173 -21.26 4.40 -12.51
N ARG A 174 -21.73 5.37 -11.72
CA ARG A 174 -21.46 5.43 -10.27
C ARG A 174 -22.60 4.76 -9.52
N VAL A 175 -22.29 3.68 -8.81
CA VAL A 175 -23.27 2.99 -7.96
C VAL A 175 -23.50 3.80 -6.69
N ASP A 176 -24.77 4.08 -6.39
CA ASP A 176 -25.21 4.86 -5.24
C ASP A 176 -26.12 4.05 -4.29
N GLU A 177 -26.63 2.88 -4.74
CA GLU A 177 -27.59 2.06 -3.98
C GLU A 177 -27.46 0.57 -4.35
N LEU A 178 -27.67 -0.31 -3.36
CA LEU A 178 -27.89 -1.74 -3.54
C LEU A 178 -29.40 -2.04 -3.59
N LEU A 179 -29.83 -2.75 -4.61
CA LEU A 179 -31.23 -3.16 -4.75
C LEU A 179 -31.46 -4.45 -3.96
N ILE A 180 -32.35 -4.41 -2.99
CA ILE A 180 -32.67 -5.55 -2.12
C ILE A 180 -34.15 -5.93 -2.30
N ALA A 181 -34.41 -7.21 -2.55
CA ALA A 181 -35.74 -7.79 -2.60
C ALA A 181 -35.74 -9.10 -1.80
N ASP A 182 -36.72 -9.27 -0.93
CA ASP A 182 -36.90 -10.46 -0.09
C ASP A 182 -35.64 -10.85 0.73
N GLY A 183 -34.86 -9.85 1.15
CA GLY A 183 -33.64 -10.04 1.92
C GLY A 183 -32.39 -10.42 1.08
N ALA A 184 -32.52 -10.52 -0.24
CA ALA A 184 -31.42 -10.78 -1.16
C ALA A 184 -31.04 -9.53 -1.97
N VAL A 185 -29.76 -9.37 -2.30
CA VAL A 185 -29.32 -8.33 -3.23
C VAL A 185 -29.56 -8.80 -4.67
N THR A 186 -30.33 -8.00 -5.43
CA THR A 186 -30.79 -8.33 -6.80
C THR A 186 -30.23 -7.40 -7.86
N GLY A 187 -29.46 -6.38 -7.46
CA GLY A 187 -28.93 -5.42 -8.41
C GLY A 187 -28.33 -4.18 -7.77
N VAL A 188 -28.10 -3.17 -8.60
CA VAL A 188 -27.54 -1.88 -8.21
C VAL A 188 -28.24 -0.75 -8.94
N ARG A 189 -28.34 0.42 -8.30
CA ARG A 189 -28.81 1.69 -8.89
C ARG A 189 -27.77 2.78 -8.70
N GLY A 190 -27.77 3.76 -9.59
CA GLY A 190 -26.86 4.88 -9.45
C GLY A 190 -26.95 5.89 -10.59
N ALA A 191 -25.93 6.72 -10.71
CA ALA A 191 -25.86 7.82 -11.65
C ALA A 191 -24.98 7.50 -12.87
N VAL A 192 -25.48 7.83 -14.05
CA VAL A 192 -24.70 7.89 -15.30
C VAL A 192 -23.95 9.22 -15.32
N LEU A 193 -22.63 9.17 -15.27
CA LEU A 193 -21.78 10.35 -15.29
C LEU A 193 -21.48 10.77 -16.74
N ALA A 194 -21.29 12.07 -16.95
CA ALA A 194 -20.91 12.60 -18.25
C ALA A 194 -19.61 11.95 -18.75
N PRO A 195 -19.47 11.75 -20.09
CA PRO A 195 -18.23 11.27 -20.68
C PRO A 195 -17.03 12.12 -20.25
N ASP A 196 -15.90 11.47 -20.04
CA ASP A 196 -14.66 12.12 -19.62
C ASP A 196 -13.45 11.39 -20.21
N ASN A 197 -12.53 12.14 -20.79
CA ASN A 197 -11.30 11.62 -21.39
C ASN A 197 -10.07 11.90 -20.50
N ALA A 198 -10.27 12.17 -19.20
CA ALA A 198 -9.18 12.37 -18.26
C ALA A 198 -8.19 11.19 -18.34
N PRO A 199 -6.89 11.46 -18.36
CA PRO A 199 -5.89 10.40 -18.33
C PRO A 199 -5.96 9.62 -17.02
N ARG A 200 -5.40 8.41 -17.03
CA ARG A 200 -5.38 7.52 -15.86
C ARG A 200 -4.96 8.24 -14.58
N GLY A 201 -5.74 8.13 -13.53
CA GLY A 201 -5.48 8.70 -12.20
C GLY A 201 -5.83 10.17 -12.05
N ALA A 202 -5.94 10.92 -13.14
CA ALA A 202 -6.38 12.31 -13.07
C ALA A 202 -7.86 12.40 -12.63
N PRO A 203 -8.25 13.45 -11.92
CA PRO A 203 -9.65 13.66 -11.55
C PRO A 203 -10.54 13.76 -12.78
N SER A 204 -11.62 13.01 -12.78
CA SER A 204 -12.67 13.08 -13.81
C SER A 204 -13.86 13.89 -13.31
N ASN A 205 -14.66 14.43 -14.22
CA ASN A 205 -15.88 15.16 -13.86
C ASN A 205 -16.88 14.23 -13.12
N ARG A 206 -17.81 14.83 -12.37
CA ARG A 206 -18.87 14.12 -11.62
C ARG A 206 -20.27 14.56 -12.05
N ASP A 207 -20.38 15.22 -13.21
CA ASP A 207 -21.65 15.68 -13.77
C ASP A 207 -22.54 14.49 -14.08
N THR A 208 -23.78 14.53 -13.60
CA THR A 208 -24.77 13.47 -13.77
C THR A 208 -25.65 13.76 -14.98
N LEU A 209 -25.74 12.81 -15.91
CA LEU A 209 -26.62 12.88 -17.09
C LEU A 209 -27.96 12.18 -16.89
N GLY A 210 -28.04 11.22 -15.98
CA GLY A 210 -29.22 10.42 -15.73
C GLY A 210 -28.97 9.36 -14.68
N GLU A 211 -29.91 8.48 -14.50
CA GLU A 211 -29.86 7.35 -13.59
C GLU A 211 -29.80 6.03 -14.36
N PHE A 212 -29.31 4.99 -13.69
CA PHE A 212 -29.38 3.62 -14.20
C PHE A 212 -29.84 2.66 -13.09
N GLU A 213 -30.38 1.54 -13.52
CA GLU A 213 -30.71 0.42 -12.66
C GLU A 213 -30.33 -0.87 -13.39
N PHE A 214 -29.54 -1.74 -12.74
CA PHE A 214 -29.10 -3.03 -13.30
C PHE A 214 -29.44 -4.16 -12.33
N HIS A 215 -29.87 -5.30 -12.89
CA HIS A 215 -30.28 -6.49 -12.16
C HIS A 215 -29.41 -7.70 -12.51
N ALA A 216 -29.01 -8.48 -11.51
CA ALA A 216 -28.29 -9.74 -11.65
C ALA A 216 -28.66 -10.69 -10.50
N GLN A 217 -28.21 -11.95 -10.63
CA GLN A 217 -28.37 -12.96 -9.57
C GLN A 217 -27.40 -12.72 -8.41
N ALA A 218 -26.28 -12.03 -8.64
CA ALA A 218 -25.32 -11.66 -7.61
C ALA A 218 -24.62 -10.33 -7.92
N VAL A 219 -24.16 -9.65 -6.87
CA VAL A 219 -23.37 -8.43 -6.91
C VAL A 219 -22.07 -8.65 -6.14
N ILE A 220 -20.93 -8.30 -6.73
CA ILE A 220 -19.60 -8.34 -6.08
C ILE A 220 -19.09 -6.91 -5.94
N LEU A 221 -18.89 -6.44 -4.70
CA LEU A 221 -18.36 -5.12 -4.39
C LEU A 221 -16.83 -5.17 -4.35
N THR A 222 -16.16 -4.32 -5.16
CA THR A 222 -14.68 -4.26 -5.27
C THR A 222 -14.18 -2.82 -5.41
N THR A 223 -14.83 -1.90 -4.73
CA THR A 223 -14.77 -0.44 -4.93
C THR A 223 -13.58 0.26 -4.27
N GLY A 224 -12.65 -0.48 -3.64
CA GLY A 224 -11.48 0.10 -2.97
C GLY A 224 -11.78 0.64 -1.56
N GLY A 225 -10.93 1.54 -1.09
CA GLY A 225 -10.95 2.05 0.28
C GLY A 225 -11.15 3.56 0.38
N ILE A 226 -10.66 4.17 1.48
CA ILE A 226 -10.96 5.55 1.90
C ILE A 226 -9.82 6.56 1.62
N GLY A 227 -8.69 6.11 1.09
CA GLY A 227 -7.43 6.86 1.16
C GLY A 227 -7.41 8.24 0.52
N ALA A 228 -8.31 8.54 -0.43
CA ALA A 228 -8.43 9.87 -1.03
C ALA A 228 -9.44 10.78 -0.30
N ASN A 229 -10.26 10.23 0.58
CA ASN A 229 -11.24 11.00 1.34
C ASN A 229 -10.74 11.30 2.76
N HIS A 230 -10.05 12.42 2.91
CA HIS A 230 -9.44 12.81 4.18
C HIS A 230 -10.47 13.08 5.29
N ASP A 231 -11.71 13.39 4.95
CA ASP A 231 -12.78 13.62 5.94
C ASP A 231 -13.20 12.28 6.55
N ILE A 232 -13.39 11.24 5.75
CA ILE A 232 -13.64 9.87 6.23
C ILE A 232 -12.44 9.35 7.03
N VAL A 233 -11.20 9.61 6.55
CA VAL A 233 -9.98 9.25 7.30
C VAL A 233 -9.97 9.89 8.69
N ARG A 234 -10.30 11.18 8.81
CA ARG A 234 -10.38 11.87 10.11
C ARG A 234 -11.55 11.38 10.96
N GLN A 235 -12.69 11.11 10.35
CA GLN A 235 -13.90 10.62 11.04
C GLN A 235 -13.64 9.31 11.77
N TYR A 236 -12.91 8.38 11.13
CA TYR A 236 -12.59 7.07 11.69
C TYR A 236 -11.18 6.96 12.25
N TRP A 237 -10.47 8.10 12.39
CA TRP A 237 -9.12 8.11 12.94
C TRP A 237 -9.08 7.47 14.32
N PRO A 238 -8.26 6.44 14.53
CA PRO A 238 -8.30 5.68 15.78
C PRO A 238 -7.63 6.45 16.92
N GLN A 239 -8.25 6.44 18.10
CA GLN A 239 -7.73 7.08 19.30
C GLN A 239 -6.30 6.61 19.65
N ARG A 240 -5.96 5.35 19.36
CA ARG A 240 -4.62 4.79 19.57
C ARG A 240 -3.52 5.49 18.76
N LEU A 241 -3.86 6.18 17.69
CA LEU A 241 -2.95 7.00 16.88
C LEU A 241 -3.00 8.49 17.26
N GLY A 242 -3.61 8.84 18.39
CA GLY A 242 -3.72 10.22 18.84
C GLY A 242 -4.66 11.08 18.00
N THR A 243 -4.39 12.38 17.95
CA THR A 243 -5.19 13.33 17.17
C THR A 243 -4.93 13.18 15.67
N PRO A 244 -5.98 13.18 14.82
CA PRO A 244 -5.78 13.12 13.37
C PRO A 244 -4.94 14.31 12.86
N PRO A 245 -4.11 14.11 11.82
CA PRO A 245 -3.34 15.19 11.23
C PRO A 245 -4.24 16.27 10.62
N ARG A 246 -3.82 17.53 10.74
CA ARG A 246 -4.46 18.66 10.04
C ARG A 246 -4.13 18.64 8.56
N SER A 247 -2.88 18.29 8.24
CA SER A 247 -2.38 18.19 6.86
C SER A 247 -1.96 16.75 6.56
N MET A 248 -2.47 16.22 5.46
CA MET A 248 -2.12 14.90 4.91
C MET A 248 -1.97 15.00 3.40
N ILE A 249 -1.11 14.19 2.83
CA ILE A 249 -0.95 14.04 1.38
C ILE A 249 -1.48 12.68 0.93
N THR A 250 -1.86 12.56 -0.36
CA THR A 250 -2.71 11.48 -0.85
C THR A 250 -1.94 10.48 -1.72
N GLY A 251 -1.82 9.25 -1.26
CA GLY A 251 -1.10 8.20 -1.98
C GLY A 251 -1.95 7.37 -2.95
N VAL A 252 -3.19 7.78 -3.23
CA VAL A 252 -4.14 7.09 -4.12
C VAL A 252 -4.93 8.11 -4.95
N PRO A 253 -5.43 7.74 -6.15
CA PRO A 253 -6.28 8.62 -6.96
C PRO A 253 -7.58 9.02 -6.25
N ALA A 254 -8.15 10.15 -6.67
CA ALA A 254 -9.33 10.77 -6.06
C ALA A 254 -10.59 9.87 -6.01
N TYR A 255 -10.68 8.88 -6.88
CA TYR A 255 -11.81 7.94 -6.92
C TYR A 255 -11.77 6.86 -5.81
N VAL A 256 -10.71 6.83 -4.99
CA VAL A 256 -10.63 5.96 -3.80
C VAL A 256 -11.28 6.68 -2.63
N ASP A 257 -12.60 6.85 -2.71
CA ASP A 257 -13.41 7.80 -1.95
C ASP A 257 -14.16 7.20 -0.74
N GLY A 258 -14.21 5.86 -0.64
CA GLY A 258 -14.80 5.13 0.49
C GLY A 258 -16.33 5.09 0.54
N ARG A 259 -17.04 5.67 -0.42
CA ARG A 259 -18.52 5.80 -0.40
C ARG A 259 -19.27 4.48 -0.23
N MET A 260 -18.77 3.40 -0.84
CA MET A 260 -19.44 2.10 -0.79
C MET A 260 -19.53 1.51 0.62
N LEU A 261 -18.63 1.89 1.54
CA LEU A 261 -18.69 1.40 2.92
C LEU A 261 -19.95 1.92 3.64
N ASP A 262 -20.33 3.16 3.39
CA ASP A 262 -21.55 3.75 3.96
C ASP A 262 -22.80 3.22 3.24
N ILE A 263 -22.78 3.14 1.90
CA ILE A 263 -23.88 2.54 1.11
C ILE A 263 -24.18 1.10 1.56
N ALA A 264 -23.12 0.31 1.79
CA ALA A 264 -23.27 -1.06 2.27
C ALA A 264 -23.86 -1.09 3.71
N ALA A 265 -23.34 -0.24 4.61
CA ALA A 265 -23.84 -0.16 5.99
C ALA A 265 -25.33 0.25 6.04
N ASP A 266 -25.73 1.24 5.26
CA ASP A 266 -27.13 1.69 5.15
C ASP A 266 -28.04 0.58 4.56
N SER A 267 -27.47 -0.35 3.81
CA SER A 267 -28.15 -1.52 3.26
C SER A 267 -28.17 -2.73 4.21
N GLY A 268 -27.78 -2.57 5.48
CA GLY A 268 -27.77 -3.63 6.48
C GLY A 268 -26.58 -4.59 6.38
N VAL A 269 -25.53 -4.24 5.62
CA VAL A 269 -24.29 -5.00 5.56
C VAL A 269 -23.40 -4.65 6.75
N ARG A 270 -22.81 -5.64 7.38
CA ARG A 270 -21.92 -5.45 8.51
C ARG A 270 -20.54 -4.92 8.05
N THR A 271 -20.23 -3.70 8.43
CA THR A 271 -18.91 -3.10 8.27
C THR A 271 -18.17 -3.10 9.61
N VAL A 272 -16.92 -3.55 9.64
CA VAL A 272 -16.15 -3.78 10.86
C VAL A 272 -14.77 -3.14 10.78
N ASN A 273 -14.12 -2.95 11.94
CA ASN A 273 -12.73 -2.47 12.03
C ASN A 273 -12.48 -1.13 11.31
N ARG A 274 -13.48 -0.25 11.22
CA ARG A 274 -13.36 1.04 10.50
C ARG A 274 -12.30 1.97 11.11
N ASP A 275 -11.92 1.76 12.36
CA ASP A 275 -10.83 2.43 13.06
C ASP A 275 -9.44 1.87 12.74
N ARG A 276 -9.35 0.84 11.90
CA ARG A 276 -8.08 0.26 11.44
C ARG A 276 -7.73 0.77 10.05
N MET A 277 -6.57 1.42 9.97
CA MET A 277 -6.09 2.03 8.73
C MET A 277 -4.58 1.97 8.65
N TRP A 278 -4.05 2.05 7.43
CA TRP A 278 -2.63 1.98 7.14
C TRP A 278 -2.20 3.22 6.35
N HIS A 279 -1.51 4.11 7.03
CA HIS A 279 -0.94 5.32 6.49
C HIS A 279 0.56 5.34 6.71
N TYR A 280 1.29 6.15 5.96
CA TYR A 280 2.74 6.19 6.01
C TYR A 280 3.23 7.53 6.54
N THR A 281 4.37 7.50 7.22
CA THR A 281 5.07 8.68 7.74
C THR A 281 6.19 9.16 6.81
N GLU A 282 6.53 8.37 5.78
CA GLU A 282 7.59 8.67 4.81
C GLU A 282 7.03 9.21 3.48
N GLY A 283 5.99 10.01 3.55
CA GLY A 283 5.38 10.65 2.39
C GLY A 283 6.13 11.90 1.94
N VAL A 284 6.30 12.06 0.62
CA VAL A 284 6.76 13.31 0.00
C VAL A 284 5.80 13.73 -1.10
N GLN A 285 5.67 15.04 -1.30
CA GLN A 285 4.84 15.61 -2.37
C GLN A 285 5.44 15.23 -3.73
N ASN A 286 4.61 14.71 -4.63
CA ASN A 286 5.08 14.43 -5.97
C ASN A 286 5.33 15.75 -6.72
N TRP A 287 6.52 15.92 -7.26
CA TRP A 287 6.90 17.09 -8.06
C TRP A 287 6.17 17.14 -9.42
N ASP A 288 5.68 15.98 -9.89
CA ASP A 288 4.86 15.83 -11.12
C ASP A 288 3.53 15.15 -10.75
N PRO A 289 2.58 15.90 -10.14
CA PRO A 289 1.38 15.33 -9.56
C PRO A 289 0.35 14.93 -10.63
N ILE A 290 -0.25 13.72 -10.47
CA ILE A 290 -1.30 13.20 -11.33
C ILE A 290 -2.69 13.49 -10.74
N TRP A 291 -2.81 13.53 -9.41
CA TRP A 291 -4.05 13.87 -8.68
C TRP A 291 -3.78 14.90 -7.58
N PRO A 292 -4.83 15.54 -7.03
CA PRO A 292 -4.67 16.53 -5.96
C PRO A 292 -3.92 15.97 -4.75
N ALA A 293 -2.97 16.72 -4.23
CA ALA A 293 -2.09 16.35 -3.11
C ALA A 293 -1.36 15.00 -3.34
N HIS A 294 -1.04 14.67 -4.59
CA HIS A 294 -0.37 13.42 -4.96
C HIS A 294 0.93 13.24 -4.18
N ALA A 295 1.01 12.11 -3.50
CA ALA A 295 2.10 11.77 -2.63
C ALA A 295 2.79 10.48 -3.06
N ILE A 296 4.10 10.47 -2.91
CA ILE A 296 4.95 9.29 -3.10
C ILE A 296 5.51 8.87 -1.75
N ARG A 297 5.45 7.58 -1.44
CA ARG A 297 6.14 7.03 -0.28
C ARG A 297 7.59 6.74 -0.60
N ILE A 298 8.49 7.18 0.26
CA ILE A 298 9.85 6.67 0.29
C ILE A 298 9.84 5.30 0.97
N LEU A 299 10.48 4.31 0.36
CA LEU A 299 10.81 3.03 0.96
C LEU A 299 12.28 3.11 1.38
N PRO A 300 12.59 3.57 2.60
CA PRO A 300 13.96 3.87 2.99
C PRO A 300 14.71 2.60 3.41
N GLY A 301 16.04 2.63 3.28
CA GLY A 301 16.93 1.79 4.04
C GLY A 301 17.19 2.39 5.44
N PRO A 302 18.01 1.73 6.27
CA PRO A 302 18.13 2.07 7.70
C PRO A 302 19.06 3.24 8.02
N SER A 303 19.77 3.85 7.06
CA SER A 303 20.93 4.70 7.36
C SER A 303 20.62 6.19 7.52
N SER A 304 19.50 6.69 7.00
CA SER A 304 19.05 8.08 7.23
C SER A 304 18.82 8.33 8.72
N ILE A 305 19.14 9.52 9.22
CA ILE A 305 18.72 9.89 10.57
C ILE A 305 17.31 10.46 10.50
N TRP A 306 16.41 9.94 11.35
CA TRP A 306 15.04 10.43 11.44
C TRP A 306 14.89 11.39 12.61
N PHE A 307 14.45 12.61 12.33
CA PHE A 307 14.16 13.64 13.33
C PHE A 307 12.67 13.97 13.34
N ASP A 308 12.15 14.30 14.52
CA ASP A 308 10.83 14.90 14.66
C ASP A 308 10.82 16.37 14.17
N ALA A 309 9.68 17.01 14.22
CA ALA A 309 9.52 18.41 13.81
C ALA A 309 10.39 19.40 14.61
N LEU A 310 10.76 19.05 15.85
CA LEU A 310 11.60 19.87 16.74
C LEU A 310 13.09 19.54 16.63
N GLY A 311 13.49 18.68 15.67
CA GLY A 311 14.86 18.30 15.46
C GLY A 311 15.42 17.31 16.50
N ARG A 312 14.56 16.55 17.20
CA ARG A 312 14.99 15.46 18.10
C ARG A 312 15.02 14.16 17.30
N ARG A 313 16.14 13.44 17.39
CA ARG A 313 16.27 12.12 16.74
C ARG A 313 15.23 11.17 17.32
N LEU A 314 14.49 10.48 16.46
CA LEU A 314 13.50 9.50 16.90
C LEU A 314 14.18 8.38 17.71
N PRO A 315 13.57 7.96 18.83
CA PRO A 315 14.11 6.85 19.63
C PRO A 315 13.84 5.52 18.93
N GLN A 316 14.57 4.47 19.35
CA GLN A 316 14.19 3.11 18.96
C GLN A 316 12.79 2.76 19.52
N PRO A 317 11.97 1.98 18.80
CA PRO A 317 12.27 1.23 17.57
C PRO A 317 12.01 2.01 16.27
N TYR A 318 11.75 3.30 16.32
CA TYR A 318 11.29 4.14 15.19
C TYR A 318 12.46 4.48 14.25
N LEU A 319 12.92 3.47 13.52
CA LEU A 319 14.04 3.57 12.58
C LEU A 319 13.53 3.61 11.14
N PRO A 320 14.25 4.30 10.20
CA PRO A 320 13.87 4.30 8.79
C PRO A 320 13.80 2.89 8.22
N GLY A 321 12.68 2.56 7.53
CA GLY A 321 12.44 1.25 6.93
C GLY A 321 12.06 0.13 7.92
N TYR A 322 11.65 0.50 9.14
CA TYR A 322 11.23 -0.48 10.16
C TYR A 322 9.71 -0.50 10.34
N ASP A 323 9.13 0.39 11.12
CA ASP A 323 7.70 0.38 11.46
C ASP A 323 7.08 1.77 11.24
N THR A 324 6.44 1.97 10.08
CA THR A 324 5.81 3.25 9.75
C THR A 324 4.62 3.56 10.65
N LEU A 325 3.81 2.56 10.99
CA LEU A 325 2.60 2.79 11.79
C LEU A 325 2.91 3.02 13.27
N GLY A 326 3.90 2.30 13.82
CA GLY A 326 4.43 2.59 15.15
C GLY A 326 5.07 3.96 15.23
N THR A 327 5.79 4.38 14.17
CA THR A 327 6.33 5.74 14.07
C THR A 327 5.22 6.78 13.99
N LEU A 328 4.16 6.53 13.19
CA LEU A 328 2.99 7.42 13.15
C LEU A 328 2.36 7.57 14.54
N ARG A 329 2.16 6.46 15.24
CA ARG A 329 1.66 6.50 16.62
C ARG A 329 2.55 7.35 17.51
N TYR A 330 3.86 7.14 17.50
CA TYR A 330 4.81 7.92 18.28
C TYR A 330 4.70 9.42 17.98
N LEU A 331 4.73 9.81 16.72
CA LEU A 331 4.64 11.21 16.28
C LEU A 331 3.31 11.88 16.68
N ARG A 332 2.21 11.11 16.73
CA ARG A 332 0.87 11.66 17.01
C ARG A 332 0.44 11.55 18.49
N THR A 333 1.14 10.75 19.29
CA THR A 333 0.81 10.57 20.73
C THR A 333 1.84 11.15 21.68
N THR A 334 3.01 11.57 21.20
CA THR A 334 4.01 12.27 22.02
C THR A 334 3.60 13.74 22.17
N PRO A 335 3.27 14.23 23.38
CA PRO A 335 2.59 15.51 23.58
C PRO A 335 3.29 16.70 22.92
N GLU A 336 4.64 16.77 23.00
CA GLU A 336 5.42 17.91 22.51
C GLU A 336 5.46 18.00 20.99
N ILE A 337 5.22 16.90 20.29
CA ILE A 337 5.30 16.85 18.81
C ILE A 337 3.97 16.51 18.13
N ALA A 338 2.96 16.07 18.87
CA ALA A 338 1.66 15.66 18.33
C ALA A 338 0.92 16.78 17.55
N GLY A 339 1.29 18.03 17.74
CA GLY A 339 0.75 19.17 17.00
C GLY A 339 1.33 19.37 15.59
N TYR A 340 2.43 18.70 15.27
CA TYR A 340 3.13 18.82 13.98
C TYR A 340 2.80 17.67 13.05
N ASP A 341 2.58 17.93 11.77
CA ASP A 341 2.19 16.96 10.76
C ASP A 341 3.37 16.55 9.85
N HIS A 342 4.60 16.83 10.26
CA HIS A 342 5.82 16.52 9.52
C HIS A 342 6.94 16.00 10.43
N SER A 343 7.90 15.36 9.79
CA SER A 343 9.18 14.93 10.35
C SER A 343 10.28 15.06 9.30
N TRP A 344 11.53 14.68 9.62
CA TRP A 344 12.65 14.95 8.76
C TRP A 344 13.58 13.75 8.61
N PHE A 345 14.00 13.45 7.37
CA PHE A 345 15.24 12.69 7.17
C PHE A 345 16.42 13.63 6.95
N VAL A 346 17.55 13.29 7.58
CA VAL A 346 18.88 13.84 7.25
C VAL A 346 19.77 12.70 6.81
N LEU A 347 20.36 12.84 5.62
CA LEU A 347 21.15 11.79 4.97
C LEU A 347 22.22 12.36 4.06
N THR A 348 23.03 11.47 3.48
CA THR A 348 24.09 11.83 2.52
C THR A 348 23.75 11.35 1.12
N GLN A 349 24.49 11.83 0.11
CA GLN A 349 24.39 11.34 -1.26
C GLN A 349 24.61 9.82 -1.34
N LYS A 350 25.57 9.25 -0.60
CA LYS A 350 25.80 7.79 -0.55
C LYS A 350 24.58 7.00 -0.04
N ILE A 351 23.81 7.58 0.89
CA ILE A 351 22.60 6.93 1.41
C ILE A 351 21.50 6.97 0.35
N ILE A 352 21.20 8.15 -0.22
CA ILE A 352 20.10 8.26 -1.19
C ILE A 352 20.30 7.39 -2.43
N GLU A 353 21.55 7.23 -2.88
CA GLU A 353 21.90 6.37 -4.03
C GLU A 353 21.55 4.89 -3.83
N ARG A 354 21.57 4.42 -2.59
CA ARG A 354 21.41 3.00 -2.27
C ARG A 354 20.10 2.67 -1.55
N GLU A 355 19.61 3.59 -0.74
CA GLU A 355 18.58 3.29 0.22
C GLU A 355 17.22 3.89 -0.12
N PHE A 356 17.13 4.83 -1.07
CA PHE A 356 15.86 5.34 -1.50
C PHE A 356 15.31 4.52 -2.65
N ALA A 357 14.13 3.92 -2.43
CA ALA A 357 13.22 3.51 -3.47
C ALA A 357 11.93 4.28 -3.30
N LEU A 358 11.35 4.71 -4.40
CA LEU A 358 10.09 5.42 -4.41
C LEU A 358 8.97 4.42 -4.71
N SER A 359 7.86 4.53 -3.99
CA SER A 359 6.66 3.75 -4.30
C SER A 359 6.03 4.29 -5.58
N GLY A 360 5.29 3.42 -6.27
CA GLY A 360 4.59 3.80 -7.49
C GLY A 360 5.19 3.19 -8.75
N SER A 361 4.32 2.78 -9.67
CA SER A 361 4.72 2.26 -10.99
C SER A 361 5.35 3.35 -11.84
N GLU A 362 4.88 4.58 -11.72
CA GLU A 362 5.35 5.78 -12.43
C GLU A 362 6.75 6.20 -11.96
N GLN A 363 7.11 5.86 -10.72
CA GLN A 363 8.43 6.16 -10.15
C GLN A 363 9.47 5.07 -10.42
N ASN A 364 9.09 4.00 -11.10
CA ASN A 364 9.97 2.87 -11.43
C ASN A 364 9.83 2.47 -12.90
N PRO A 365 10.07 3.42 -13.84
CA PRO A 365 9.85 3.18 -15.27
C PRO A 365 10.72 2.06 -15.83
N ASP A 366 11.90 1.83 -15.28
CA ASP A 366 12.83 0.76 -15.64
C ASP A 366 12.24 -0.65 -15.40
N ILE A 367 11.47 -0.82 -14.31
CA ILE A 367 10.78 -2.09 -14.00
C ILE A 367 9.42 -2.12 -14.70
N THR A 368 8.70 -1.01 -14.70
CA THR A 368 7.32 -0.90 -15.22
C THR A 368 7.26 -1.14 -16.74
N SER A 369 8.22 -0.62 -17.50
CA SER A 369 8.32 -0.84 -18.95
C SER A 369 8.73 -2.26 -19.35
N LYS A 370 9.15 -3.09 -18.38
CA LYS A 370 9.70 -4.42 -18.61
C LYS A 370 10.97 -4.43 -19.50
N ASP A 371 11.70 -3.31 -19.54
CA ASP A 371 12.97 -3.18 -20.26
C ASP A 371 14.14 -3.72 -19.43
N ARG A 372 14.59 -4.94 -19.75
CA ARG A 372 15.70 -5.59 -19.04
C ARG A 372 17.03 -4.88 -19.24
N ALA A 373 17.27 -4.33 -20.42
CA ALA A 373 18.53 -3.65 -20.73
C ALA A 373 18.59 -2.31 -19.99
N GLY A 374 17.51 -1.54 -20.00
CA GLY A 374 17.35 -0.31 -19.22
C GLY A 374 17.49 -0.55 -17.73
N PHE A 375 16.85 -1.58 -17.19
CA PHE A 375 16.95 -1.96 -15.79
C PHE A 375 18.39 -2.27 -15.36
N LEU A 376 19.12 -3.10 -16.14
CA LEU A 376 20.52 -3.43 -15.84
C LEU A 376 21.42 -2.20 -15.92
N LYS A 377 21.22 -1.36 -16.93
CA LYS A 377 21.97 -0.11 -17.09
C LYS A 377 21.73 0.83 -15.90
N GLU A 378 20.48 1.10 -15.58
CA GLU A 378 20.07 2.04 -14.51
C GLU A 378 20.56 1.58 -13.14
N ARG A 379 20.34 0.29 -12.79
CA ARG A 379 20.60 -0.22 -11.44
C ARG A 379 22.02 -0.69 -11.18
N LEU A 380 22.80 -1.04 -12.20
CA LEU A 380 24.15 -1.59 -12.04
C LEU A 380 25.25 -0.71 -12.62
N LEU A 381 25.00 0.06 -13.67
CA LEU A 381 26.02 0.79 -14.40
C LEU A 381 25.95 2.31 -14.19
N THR A 382 24.79 2.86 -13.85
CA THR A 382 24.64 4.30 -13.62
C THR A 382 25.22 4.70 -12.27
N LYS A 383 26.01 5.78 -12.24
CA LYS A 383 26.48 6.41 -11.00
C LYS A 383 25.41 7.38 -10.50
N GLY A 384 25.23 7.45 -9.18
CA GLY A 384 24.21 8.29 -8.55
C GLY A 384 22.97 7.51 -8.13
N ALA A 385 21.95 8.22 -7.67
CA ALA A 385 20.66 7.62 -7.36
C ALA A 385 19.90 7.31 -8.67
N PRO A 386 18.90 6.40 -8.65
CA PRO A 386 18.01 6.19 -9.79
C PRO A 386 17.41 7.51 -10.30
N ALA A 387 17.21 7.61 -11.62
CA ALA A 387 16.76 8.86 -12.25
C ALA A 387 15.52 9.50 -11.59
N PRO A 388 14.46 8.74 -11.20
CA PRO A 388 13.32 9.32 -10.48
C PRO A 388 13.71 9.92 -9.11
N VAL A 389 14.62 9.28 -8.37
CA VAL A 389 15.11 9.79 -7.07
C VAL A 389 15.91 11.08 -7.26
N GLU A 390 16.77 11.15 -8.29
CA GLU A 390 17.48 12.38 -8.64
C GLU A 390 16.53 13.50 -9.09
N ALA A 391 15.41 13.16 -9.75
CA ALA A 391 14.38 14.13 -10.10
C ALA A 391 13.70 14.71 -8.85
N PHE A 392 13.34 13.87 -7.87
CA PHE A 392 12.80 14.33 -6.58
C PHE A 392 13.80 15.22 -5.84
N LYS A 393 15.07 14.85 -5.78
CA LYS A 393 16.11 15.67 -5.16
C LYS A 393 16.27 17.06 -5.83
N ARG A 394 16.00 17.13 -7.14
CA ARG A 394 16.17 18.35 -7.94
C ARG A 394 14.93 19.23 -8.00
N HIS A 395 13.76 18.63 -8.05
CA HIS A 395 12.48 19.32 -8.30
C HIS A 395 11.48 19.19 -7.15
N GLY A 396 11.68 18.25 -6.24
CA GLY A 396 10.77 17.99 -5.12
C GLY A 396 10.79 19.13 -4.11
N ALA A 397 9.62 19.66 -3.77
CA ALA A 397 9.47 20.75 -2.80
C ALA A 397 9.94 20.37 -1.38
N ASP A 398 10.00 19.09 -1.07
CA ASP A 398 10.37 18.55 0.24
C ASP A 398 11.88 18.27 0.39
N PHE A 399 12.68 18.46 -0.66
CA PHE A 399 14.11 18.14 -0.67
C PHE A 399 14.97 19.40 -0.64
N VAL A 400 15.97 19.40 0.22
CA VAL A 400 17.01 20.45 0.29
C VAL A 400 18.39 19.80 0.34
N VAL A 401 19.36 20.44 -0.31
CA VAL A 401 20.73 19.94 -0.42
C VAL A 401 21.72 21.04 -0.01
N ALA A 402 22.73 20.68 0.77
CA ALA A 402 23.81 21.58 1.18
C ALA A 402 25.09 20.81 1.49
N ASP A 403 26.23 21.49 1.36
CA ASP A 403 27.53 20.90 1.73
C ASP A 403 27.80 21.01 3.23
N ARG A 404 27.15 21.93 3.93
CA ARG A 404 27.32 22.21 5.36
C ARG A 404 26.01 22.03 6.11
N LEU A 405 26.11 21.50 7.34
CA LEU A 405 24.93 21.25 8.18
C LEU A 405 24.17 22.54 8.52
N ASP A 406 24.87 23.63 8.82
CA ASP A 406 24.23 24.91 9.18
C ASP A 406 23.38 25.45 8.02
N GLU A 407 23.89 25.35 6.80
CA GLU A 407 23.18 25.71 5.58
C GLU A 407 22.00 24.76 5.33
N LEU A 408 22.19 23.45 5.55
CA LEU A 408 21.11 22.48 5.42
C LEU A 408 19.95 22.80 6.36
N VAL A 409 20.25 23.06 7.64
CA VAL A 409 19.22 23.37 8.65
C VAL A 409 18.49 24.66 8.32
N ALA A 410 19.20 25.69 7.83
CA ALA A 410 18.56 26.92 7.36
C ALA A 410 17.57 26.65 6.21
N LYS A 411 17.96 25.82 5.23
CA LYS A 411 17.10 25.42 4.12
C LYS A 411 15.91 24.57 4.59
N MET A 412 16.11 23.65 5.55
CA MET A 412 15.03 22.84 6.13
C MET A 412 14.00 23.74 6.84
N ASN A 413 14.45 24.68 7.66
CA ASN A 413 13.58 25.64 8.34
C ASN A 413 12.78 26.51 7.34
N ALA A 414 13.32 26.81 6.17
CA ALA A 414 12.61 27.57 5.13
C ALA A 414 11.46 26.77 4.47
N LEU A 415 11.35 25.46 4.71
CA LEU A 415 10.24 24.63 4.22
C LEU A 415 9.04 24.59 5.20
N THR A 416 9.12 25.27 6.32
CA THR A 416 8.08 25.31 7.36
C THR A 416 7.74 26.74 7.75
N ASP A 417 6.53 26.96 8.26
CA ASP A 417 6.09 28.29 8.70
C ASP A 417 6.89 28.78 9.92
N GLU A 418 7.38 27.86 10.76
CA GLU A 418 8.16 28.14 11.95
C GLU A 418 9.55 27.51 11.85
N PRO A 419 10.65 28.26 12.10
CA PRO A 419 12.02 27.75 12.07
C PRO A 419 12.36 26.99 13.37
N LEU A 420 11.86 25.77 13.50
CA LEU A 420 11.95 24.96 14.74
C LEU A 420 13.29 24.26 14.95
N LEU A 421 14.09 24.10 13.88
CA LEU A 421 15.32 23.32 13.92
C LEU A 421 16.52 24.19 14.33
N ASP A 422 17.25 23.74 15.36
CA ASP A 422 18.52 24.32 15.81
C ASP A 422 19.71 23.52 15.26
N ALA A 423 20.63 24.19 14.56
CA ALA A 423 21.77 23.53 13.91
C ALA A 423 22.75 22.90 14.91
N GLY A 424 22.96 23.53 16.08
CA GLY A 424 23.82 23.01 17.14
C GLY A 424 23.23 21.74 17.76
N HIS A 425 21.91 21.75 17.98
CA HIS A 425 21.21 20.58 18.53
C HIS A 425 21.23 19.39 17.55
N LEU A 426 20.96 19.60 16.26
CA LEU A 426 21.08 18.55 15.25
C LEU A 426 22.50 18.02 15.15
N ARG A 427 23.50 18.92 15.13
CA ARG A 427 24.94 18.57 15.07
C ARG A 427 25.33 17.64 16.19
N ALA A 428 25.00 17.96 17.43
CA ALA A 428 25.35 17.17 18.59
C ALA A 428 24.81 15.73 18.48
N GLN A 429 23.57 15.55 18.00
CA GLN A 429 22.95 14.22 17.84
C GLN A 429 23.57 13.44 16.66
N ILE A 430 23.90 14.13 15.56
CA ILE A 430 24.55 13.52 14.40
C ILE A 430 25.97 13.06 14.76
N GLU A 431 26.74 13.91 15.47
CA GLU A 431 28.09 13.57 15.95
C GLU A 431 28.07 12.39 16.92
N ALA A 432 27.10 12.35 17.85
CA ALA A 432 26.93 11.21 18.76
C ALA A 432 26.67 9.90 17.98
N ARG A 433 25.80 9.93 16.96
CA ARG A 433 25.58 8.77 16.08
C ARG A 433 26.84 8.41 15.27
N ASP A 434 27.55 9.40 14.75
CA ASP A 434 28.77 9.18 13.95
C ASP A 434 29.92 8.59 14.78
N LEU A 435 30.04 8.95 16.05
CA LEU A 435 30.95 8.29 17.00
C LEU A 435 30.59 6.80 17.17
N GLN A 436 29.29 6.49 17.28
CA GLN A 436 28.83 5.10 17.38
C GLN A 436 29.06 4.34 16.07
N MET A 437 28.98 5.01 14.92
CA MET A 437 29.28 4.41 13.63
C MET A 437 30.74 4.00 13.50
N ALA A 438 31.66 4.80 14.06
CA ALA A 438 33.10 4.49 14.09
C ALA A 438 33.47 3.40 15.11
N ASN A 439 32.63 3.18 16.14
CA ASN A 439 32.89 2.21 17.21
C ASN A 439 32.42 0.80 16.79
N PRO A 440 33.32 -0.22 16.70
CA PRO A 440 32.92 -1.59 16.40
C PRO A 440 31.99 -2.20 17.46
N TYR A 441 32.02 -1.71 18.69
CA TYR A 441 31.20 -2.14 19.82
C TYR A 441 29.99 -1.21 20.08
N SER A 442 29.49 -0.56 19.02
CA SER A 442 28.35 0.37 19.10
C SER A 442 27.16 -0.19 19.88
N LYS A 443 26.56 0.68 20.70
CA LYS A 443 25.30 0.40 21.41
C LYS A 443 24.09 1.09 20.76
N ASP A 444 24.31 1.88 19.71
CA ASP A 444 23.23 2.55 18.98
C ASP A 444 22.44 1.53 18.14
N ALA A 445 21.14 1.44 18.38
CA ALA A 445 20.28 0.45 17.74
C ALA A 445 20.22 0.62 16.20
N GLN A 446 20.23 1.86 15.70
CA GLN A 446 20.25 2.12 14.26
C GLN A 446 21.57 1.63 13.65
N VAL A 447 22.71 1.91 14.29
CA VAL A 447 24.02 1.45 13.81
C VAL A 447 24.09 -0.08 13.79
N GLN A 448 23.52 -0.74 14.79
CA GLN A 448 23.39 -2.20 14.82
C GLN A 448 22.48 -2.69 13.67
N GLY A 449 21.34 -2.03 13.47
CA GLY A 449 20.42 -2.34 12.38
C GLY A 449 21.07 -2.21 10.99
N ILE A 450 21.84 -1.15 10.76
CA ILE A 450 22.60 -0.94 9.50
C ILE A 450 23.60 -2.08 9.27
N ARG A 451 24.34 -2.47 10.30
CA ARG A 451 25.32 -3.56 10.19
C ARG A 451 24.66 -4.91 9.97
N ASN A 452 23.56 -5.16 10.70
CA ASN A 452 22.81 -6.41 10.56
C ASN A 452 22.13 -6.56 9.19
N SER A 453 21.51 -5.51 8.68
CA SER A 453 20.87 -5.54 7.35
C SER A 453 21.83 -5.96 6.25
N ARG A 454 23.11 -5.55 6.32
CA ARG A 454 24.13 -5.93 5.34
C ARG A 454 24.60 -7.40 5.42
N ARG A 455 24.14 -8.17 6.38
CA ARG A 455 24.35 -9.64 6.38
C ARG A 455 23.52 -10.33 5.31
N TYR A 456 22.35 -9.79 5.00
CA TYR A 456 21.55 -10.27 3.89
C TYR A 456 22.11 -9.74 2.57
N ILE A 457 22.38 -10.64 1.62
CA ILE A 457 23.02 -10.29 0.35
C ILE A 457 22.19 -9.30 -0.48
N GLY A 458 20.86 -9.42 -0.48
CA GLY A 458 19.96 -8.53 -1.19
C GLY A 458 20.08 -7.08 -0.70
N ASP A 459 20.11 -6.88 0.62
CA ASP A 459 20.27 -5.56 1.22
C ASP A 459 21.68 -5.00 1.00
N ARG A 460 22.70 -5.84 1.17
CA ARG A 460 24.10 -5.42 1.00
C ARG A 460 24.40 -4.91 -0.41
N ILE A 461 23.79 -5.51 -1.43
CA ILE A 461 24.02 -5.14 -2.83
C ILE A 461 23.17 -3.94 -3.24
N GLY A 462 21.88 -3.92 -2.84
CA GLY A 462 20.90 -3.01 -3.45
C GLY A 462 20.16 -2.06 -2.52
N ARG A 463 20.20 -2.28 -1.18
CA ARG A 463 19.26 -1.59 -0.29
C ARG A 463 19.85 -1.01 0.99
N THR A 464 21.17 -1.20 1.26
CA THR A 464 21.82 -0.63 2.44
C THR A 464 23.21 -0.14 2.08
N ALA A 465 23.44 1.15 2.25
CA ALA A 465 24.72 1.80 2.01
C ALA A 465 25.83 1.20 2.90
N ALA A 466 27.08 1.31 2.44
CA ALA A 466 28.21 0.98 3.30
C ALA A 466 28.20 1.92 4.51
N PRO A 467 28.39 1.39 5.74
CA PRO A 467 28.38 2.21 6.96
C PRO A 467 29.38 3.36 6.86
N HIS A 468 28.92 4.57 7.13
CA HIS A 468 29.75 5.79 7.12
C HIS A 468 29.16 6.85 8.05
N ARG A 469 29.96 7.86 8.37
CA ARG A 469 29.54 9.01 9.14
C ARG A 469 28.74 9.96 8.27
N ILE A 470 27.67 10.55 8.82
CA ILE A 470 26.84 11.54 8.10
C ILE A 470 27.67 12.80 7.77
N LEU A 471 28.48 13.24 8.73
CA LEU A 471 29.30 14.44 8.55
C LEU A 471 30.66 14.18 7.84
N ASP A 472 30.80 13.03 7.17
CA ASP A 472 31.96 12.74 6.33
C ASP A 472 31.82 13.41 4.95
N PRO A 473 32.66 14.41 4.60
CA PRO A 473 32.57 15.09 3.30
C PRO A 473 32.71 14.13 2.10
N ALA A 474 33.40 12.99 2.30
CA ALA A 474 33.54 11.97 1.26
C ALA A 474 32.23 11.20 0.98
N ALA A 475 31.20 11.40 1.80
CA ALA A 475 29.87 10.83 1.58
C ALA A 475 28.99 11.65 0.63
N GLY A 476 29.51 12.78 0.11
CA GLY A 476 28.80 13.73 -0.73
C GLY A 476 28.00 14.75 0.08
N PRO A 477 27.21 15.60 -0.58
CA PRO A 477 26.42 16.62 0.10
C PRO A 477 25.41 16.00 1.08
N LEU A 478 25.03 16.80 2.08
CA LEU A 478 23.96 16.52 3.00
C LEU A 478 22.60 16.80 2.33
N ILE A 479 21.62 15.98 2.63
CA ILE A 479 20.27 16.09 2.09
C ILE A 479 19.29 16.10 3.27
N GLY A 480 18.41 17.09 3.31
CA GLY A 480 17.25 17.14 4.20
C GLY A 480 16.00 16.80 3.41
N VAL A 481 15.14 15.97 3.97
CA VAL A 481 13.85 15.63 3.36
C VAL A 481 12.74 15.87 4.37
N LYS A 482 11.79 16.75 4.04
CA LYS A 482 10.56 16.95 4.81
C LYS A 482 9.61 15.79 4.52
N LEU A 483 9.19 15.09 5.56
CA LEU A 483 8.30 13.96 5.46
C LEU A 483 6.90 14.33 5.94
N HIS A 484 5.90 13.91 5.19
CA HIS A 484 4.49 14.14 5.49
C HIS A 484 3.78 12.82 5.80
N ILE A 485 2.64 12.93 6.49
CA ILE A 485 1.73 11.82 6.68
C ILE A 485 0.97 11.60 5.37
N LEU A 486 1.13 10.41 4.81
CA LEU A 486 0.54 9.99 3.54
C LEU A 486 -0.62 9.04 3.80
N THR A 487 -1.83 9.40 3.32
CA THR A 487 -3.00 8.53 3.41
C THR A 487 -2.95 7.41 2.38
N ARG A 488 -3.31 6.18 2.76
CA ARG A 488 -3.21 5.04 1.85
C ARG A 488 -4.38 4.07 1.92
N LYS A 489 -4.53 3.32 3.02
CA LYS A 489 -5.40 2.14 3.09
C LYS A 489 -6.35 2.19 4.27
N THR A 490 -7.58 1.69 4.05
CA THR A 490 -8.36 1.12 5.15
C THR A 490 -7.97 -0.35 5.34
N LEU A 491 -7.89 -0.79 6.59
CA LEU A 491 -7.67 -2.20 6.92
C LEU A 491 -8.98 -2.88 7.32
N GLY A 492 -9.97 -2.11 7.78
CA GLY A 492 -11.34 -2.58 8.00
C GLY A 492 -12.20 -2.56 6.74
N GLY A 493 -13.44 -2.97 6.83
CA GLY A 493 -14.38 -2.95 5.71
C GLY A 493 -15.57 -3.87 5.90
N ILE A 494 -16.20 -4.26 4.80
CA ILE A 494 -17.31 -5.22 4.79
C ILE A 494 -16.83 -6.57 5.31
N GLN A 495 -17.49 -7.07 6.35
CA GLN A 495 -17.20 -8.40 6.88
C GLN A 495 -17.66 -9.47 5.89
N THR A 496 -16.79 -10.46 5.61
CA THR A 496 -17.09 -11.55 4.66
C THR A 496 -16.68 -12.90 5.22
N ASP A 497 -17.41 -13.96 4.87
CA ASP A 497 -16.96 -15.33 5.08
C ASP A 497 -15.83 -15.71 4.09
N LEU A 498 -15.27 -16.92 4.22
CA LEU A 498 -14.19 -17.42 3.34
C LEU A 498 -14.61 -17.60 1.86
N SER A 499 -15.89 -17.55 1.57
CA SER A 499 -16.43 -17.51 0.21
C SER A 499 -16.64 -16.07 -0.30
N SER A 500 -16.15 -15.07 0.42
CA SER A 500 -16.37 -13.64 0.16
C SER A 500 -17.84 -13.20 0.19
N ARG A 501 -18.78 -14.00 0.74
CA ARG A 501 -20.16 -13.56 0.92
C ARG A 501 -20.20 -12.49 2.01
N ALA A 502 -20.85 -11.37 1.73
CA ALA A 502 -21.00 -10.28 2.69
C ALA A 502 -21.91 -10.70 3.86
N ILE A 503 -21.52 -10.35 5.07
CA ILE A 503 -22.27 -10.65 6.29
C ILE A 503 -23.19 -9.47 6.63
N GLY A 504 -24.44 -9.78 6.93
CA GLY A 504 -25.42 -8.80 7.41
C GLY A 504 -25.22 -8.45 8.90
N VAL A 505 -25.89 -7.40 9.34
CA VAL A 505 -25.88 -6.99 10.77
C VAL A 505 -26.45 -8.07 11.71
N ASP A 506 -27.20 -9.04 11.19
CA ASP A 506 -27.71 -10.22 11.90
C ASP A 506 -26.70 -11.36 12.02
N GLY A 507 -25.49 -11.19 11.48
CA GLY A 507 -24.39 -12.15 11.50
C GLY A 507 -24.49 -13.26 10.44
N ARG A 508 -25.46 -13.21 9.52
CA ARG A 508 -25.65 -14.18 8.44
C ARG A 508 -25.19 -13.62 7.10
N PRO A 509 -24.74 -14.47 6.16
CA PRO A 509 -24.51 -14.02 4.79
C PRO A 509 -25.77 -13.45 4.15
N ILE A 510 -25.61 -12.34 3.43
CA ILE A 510 -26.68 -11.76 2.61
C ILE A 510 -26.67 -12.46 1.25
N ASP A 511 -27.81 -13.02 0.87
CA ASP A 511 -27.94 -13.71 -0.41
C ASP A 511 -27.70 -12.76 -1.59
N GLY A 512 -26.96 -13.24 -2.59
CA GLY A 512 -26.62 -12.46 -3.77
C GLY A 512 -25.54 -11.39 -3.56
N LEU A 513 -24.98 -11.20 -2.33
CA LEU A 513 -23.96 -10.16 -2.09
C LEU A 513 -22.60 -10.74 -1.71
N TYR A 514 -21.57 -10.26 -2.43
CA TYR A 514 -20.17 -10.58 -2.17
C TYR A 514 -19.33 -9.30 -2.07
N ALA A 515 -18.19 -9.36 -1.37
CA ALA A 515 -17.25 -8.25 -1.33
C ALA A 515 -15.81 -8.75 -1.34
N ALA A 516 -14.90 -8.05 -2.05
CA ALA A 516 -13.50 -8.41 -2.17
C ALA A 516 -12.59 -7.19 -2.33
N GLY A 517 -11.31 -7.38 -2.04
CA GLY A 517 -10.33 -6.31 -2.04
C GLY A 517 -10.46 -5.38 -0.85
N GLU A 518 -10.00 -4.14 -1.00
CA GLU A 518 -9.88 -3.20 0.12
C GLU A 518 -11.23 -2.85 0.77
N VAL A 519 -12.33 -2.83 0.01
CA VAL A 519 -13.69 -2.59 0.55
C VAL A 519 -14.11 -3.66 1.57
N ALA A 520 -13.51 -4.86 1.50
CA ALA A 520 -13.71 -5.96 2.46
C ALA A 520 -12.52 -6.12 3.43
N GLY A 521 -11.75 -5.05 3.67
CA GLY A 521 -10.53 -5.13 4.48
C GLY A 521 -9.53 -6.19 3.95
N PHE A 522 -9.50 -6.40 2.64
CA PHE A 522 -8.74 -7.43 1.92
C PHE A 522 -9.17 -8.88 2.21
N GLY A 523 -10.23 -9.07 2.96
CA GLY A 523 -10.87 -10.32 3.36
C GLY A 523 -11.33 -10.28 4.80
N GLY A 524 -12.55 -10.79 5.07
CA GLY A 524 -13.11 -10.91 6.40
C GLY A 524 -13.41 -9.60 7.15
N GLY A 525 -13.30 -8.46 6.48
CA GLY A 525 -13.45 -7.16 7.11
C GLY A 525 -12.20 -6.71 7.90
N GLY A 526 -11.01 -7.32 7.65
CA GLY A 526 -9.81 -6.87 8.38
C GLY A 526 -8.69 -7.89 8.50
N VAL A 527 -8.37 -8.60 7.43
CA VAL A 527 -7.34 -9.67 7.41
C VAL A 527 -5.98 -9.27 8.00
N HIS A 528 -5.65 -8.00 7.99
CA HIS A 528 -4.38 -7.46 8.47
C HIS A 528 -4.39 -7.06 9.97
N GLY A 529 -5.56 -7.09 10.62
CA GLY A 529 -5.68 -6.55 11.97
C GLY A 529 -5.24 -5.10 12.05
N TYR A 530 -4.35 -4.77 12.99
CA TYR A 530 -3.83 -3.41 13.18
C TYR A 530 -2.64 -3.06 12.28
N ASN A 531 -1.81 -4.03 11.90
CA ASN A 531 -0.61 -3.80 11.11
C ASN A 531 -0.48 -4.83 9.99
N ALA A 532 -0.28 -4.35 8.77
CA ALA A 532 -0.07 -5.21 7.60
C ALA A 532 1.41 -5.60 7.45
N LEU A 533 1.65 -6.82 7.00
CA LEU A 533 2.92 -7.19 6.39
C LEU A 533 2.94 -6.69 4.94
N GLU A 534 4.00 -6.05 4.53
CA GLU A 534 4.08 -5.48 3.19
C GLU A 534 4.08 -6.52 2.07
N GLY A 535 3.42 -6.18 0.95
CA GLY A 535 3.18 -7.11 -0.17
C GLY A 535 1.88 -7.90 -0.04
N THR A 536 1.09 -7.64 1.01
CA THR A 536 -0.17 -8.35 1.29
C THR A 536 -1.40 -7.65 0.71
N PHE A 537 -1.33 -6.35 0.40
CA PHE A 537 -2.47 -5.59 -0.15
C PHE A 537 -2.86 -6.05 -1.56
N LEU A 538 -1.92 -6.09 -2.52
CA LEU A 538 -2.16 -6.67 -3.83
C LEU A 538 -2.55 -8.14 -3.72
N GLY A 539 -1.84 -8.87 -2.84
CA GLY A 539 -2.13 -10.27 -2.56
C GLY A 539 -3.54 -10.49 -2.02
N GLY A 540 -4.02 -9.65 -1.12
CA GLY A 540 -5.37 -9.70 -0.58
C GLY A 540 -6.44 -9.42 -1.65
N CYS A 541 -6.20 -8.44 -2.55
CA CYS A 541 -7.07 -8.20 -3.70
C CYS A 541 -7.16 -9.42 -4.63
N LEU A 542 -6.01 -10.04 -4.94
CA LEU A 542 -5.94 -11.25 -5.77
C LEU A 542 -6.68 -12.42 -5.11
N PHE A 543 -6.45 -12.65 -3.83
CA PHE A 543 -7.00 -13.79 -3.09
C PHE A 543 -8.51 -13.66 -2.86
N SER A 544 -8.97 -12.52 -2.33
CA SER A 544 -10.38 -12.30 -2.07
C SER A 544 -11.20 -12.16 -3.36
N GLY A 545 -10.66 -11.51 -4.41
CA GLY A 545 -11.30 -11.45 -5.72
C GLY A 545 -11.48 -12.83 -6.35
N ARG A 546 -10.45 -13.70 -6.22
CA ARG A 546 -10.51 -15.11 -6.65
C ARG A 546 -11.57 -15.90 -5.87
N ALA A 547 -11.65 -15.71 -4.55
CA ALA A 547 -12.64 -16.37 -3.71
C ALA A 547 -14.06 -15.93 -4.09
N ALA A 548 -14.30 -14.63 -4.24
CA ALA A 548 -15.60 -14.08 -4.62
C ALA A 548 -16.08 -14.59 -5.98
N GLY A 549 -15.20 -14.51 -7.01
CA GLY A 549 -15.55 -14.96 -8.35
C GLY A 549 -15.86 -16.46 -8.41
N ARG A 550 -15.09 -17.30 -7.71
CA ARG A 550 -15.34 -18.75 -7.64
C ARG A 550 -16.62 -19.08 -6.91
N ALA A 551 -16.85 -18.46 -5.75
CA ALA A 551 -18.03 -18.73 -4.95
C ALA A 551 -19.30 -18.29 -5.67
N ALA A 552 -19.33 -17.09 -6.25
CA ALA A 552 -20.47 -16.61 -7.03
C ALA A 552 -20.73 -17.50 -8.26
N ALA A 553 -19.68 -17.90 -9.00
CA ALA A 553 -19.86 -18.81 -10.14
C ALA A 553 -20.42 -20.19 -9.76
N THR A 554 -20.13 -20.67 -8.56
CA THR A 554 -20.61 -21.99 -8.09
C THR A 554 -22.04 -21.90 -7.56
N ALA A 555 -22.43 -20.76 -7.00
CA ALA A 555 -23.78 -20.55 -6.45
C ALA A 555 -24.84 -20.35 -7.54
N LEU A 556 -24.45 -19.95 -8.75
CA LEU A 556 -25.30 -19.71 -9.93
C LEU A 556 -25.26 -20.88 -10.91
#